data_b0812e42aa44c05836dd7ddad91a3d01
#
_entry.id   b0812e42aa44c05836dd7ddad91a3d01
#
_cell.length_a   1.000
_cell.length_b   1.000
_cell.length_c   1.000
_cell.angle_alpha   90.00
_cell.angle_beta   90.00
_cell.angle_gamma   90.00
#
_symmetry.space_group_name_H-M   'P 1'
#
loop_
_entity.id
_entity.type
_entity.pdbx_description
1 polymer ?
#
loop_
_entity_poly.entity_id
_entity_poly.type
_entity_poly.pdbx_seq_one_letter_code
_entity_poly.pdbx_strand_id
1 'polypeptide(L)'
;MCTAATYKTKDFYFGRTLDYEISYGDQVVITPRNYVFDLRQGGQLKNHYAMVGMACVMQDYPLYYDAVNEKGLGIAGLNFVGNAHYKKPVEGKDNITQFELIPWILGKCASVKEARQLLKDINLIDTPFMENLPVAQLHWIIADKEECITLEAVEEGLKIYENPVGVLTNNPPFNYQMFNLNNYMHLSVDNKSNTFSEDLELDQYSRGMGGMGLPGDLSSQSRFVRVAFVKMNSLSGDSEEESVSQFFHILGSVDQQRGCCKLGEDKYEITLYTSCCNADKGIYYYNTYDNHQISAVDMHKADLDQEKLYTYAPVKGEQIYMQN
;
A
#
# COMPACT_ATOMS: atom_id res chain seq x y z
N MET A 1 2.98 -11.39 1.20
CA MET A 1 3.84 -10.23 0.81
C MET A 1 2.95 -9.08 0.35
N CYS A 2 3.50 -7.93 0.00
CA CYS A 2 2.68 -6.76 -0.39
C CYS A 2 3.52 -5.74 -1.15
N THR A 3 2.87 -4.90 -1.96
CA THR A 3 3.51 -3.76 -2.62
C THR A 3 2.57 -2.57 -2.58
N ALA A 4 3.00 -1.43 -2.07
CA ALA A 4 2.24 -0.19 -2.11
C ALA A 4 2.94 0.85 -2.98
N ALA A 5 2.16 1.69 -3.63
CA ALA A 5 2.67 2.75 -4.50
C ALA A 5 1.81 4.01 -4.43
N THR A 6 2.45 5.11 -4.77
CA THR A 6 1.79 6.39 -5.09
C THR A 6 1.90 6.64 -6.58
N TYR A 7 0.99 7.42 -7.15
CA TYR A 7 1.09 7.90 -8.52
C TYR A 7 0.46 9.28 -8.62
N LYS A 8 1.08 10.21 -9.32
CA LYS A 8 0.58 11.57 -9.45
C LYS A 8 0.49 11.91 -10.94
N THR A 9 -0.70 12.26 -11.37
CA THR A 9 -1.01 12.84 -12.67
C THR A 9 -1.64 14.21 -12.42
N LYS A 10 -2.84 14.47 -12.90
CA LYS A 10 -3.65 15.61 -12.48
C LYS A 10 -4.09 15.46 -11.02
N ASP A 11 -4.56 14.26 -10.66
CA ASP A 11 -4.93 13.89 -9.30
C ASP A 11 -3.83 13.03 -8.65
N PHE A 12 -3.92 12.83 -7.34
CA PHE A 12 -3.04 11.96 -6.58
C PHE A 12 -3.69 10.60 -6.32
N TYR A 13 -2.96 9.54 -6.60
CA TYR A 13 -3.40 8.15 -6.45
C TYR A 13 -2.53 7.41 -5.45
N PHE A 14 -3.17 6.61 -4.61
CA PHE A 14 -2.54 5.79 -3.59
C PHE A 14 -3.18 4.41 -3.55
N GLY A 15 -2.39 3.35 -3.46
CA GLY A 15 -2.94 1.99 -3.37
C GLY A 15 -1.86 0.93 -3.21
N ARG A 16 -2.30 -0.34 -3.24
CA ARG A 16 -1.44 -1.47 -2.97
C ARG A 16 -1.90 -2.76 -3.62
N THR A 17 -1.02 -3.77 -3.66
CA THR A 17 -1.37 -5.19 -3.72
C THR A 17 -1.42 -5.79 -2.32
N LEU A 18 -2.40 -6.64 -2.01
CA LEU A 18 -2.36 -7.54 -0.86
C LEU A 18 -2.03 -8.95 -1.35
N ASP A 19 -0.80 -9.38 -1.06
CA ASP A 19 -0.33 -10.70 -1.46
C ASP A 19 -0.33 -11.62 -0.23
N TYR A 20 -1.21 -12.64 -0.26
CA TYR A 20 -1.41 -13.57 0.85
C TYR A 20 -2.01 -14.89 0.36
N GLU A 21 -2.05 -15.92 1.21
CA GLU A 21 -2.61 -17.23 0.83
C GLU A 21 -4.12 -17.34 1.04
N ILE A 22 -4.71 -16.50 1.89
CA ILE A 22 -6.14 -16.50 2.22
C ILE A 22 -6.65 -15.08 2.44
N SER A 23 -7.93 -14.83 2.11
CA SER A 23 -8.65 -13.63 2.52
C SER A 23 -9.29 -13.84 3.91
N TYR A 24 -9.22 -12.84 4.76
CA TYR A 24 -9.89 -12.81 6.06
C TYR A 24 -11.32 -12.26 5.99
N GLY A 25 -11.89 -12.14 4.81
CA GLY A 25 -13.19 -11.51 4.59
C GLY A 25 -13.05 -10.02 4.29
N ASP A 26 -12.08 -9.69 3.45
CA ASP A 26 -11.74 -8.33 3.07
C ASP A 26 -12.92 -7.62 2.40
N GLN A 27 -13.16 -6.38 2.77
CA GLN A 27 -14.25 -5.53 2.27
C GLN A 27 -13.76 -4.11 2.07
N VAL A 28 -14.33 -3.38 1.11
CA VAL A 28 -14.17 -1.94 1.08
C VAL A 28 -15.05 -1.34 2.18
N VAL A 29 -14.45 -0.54 3.04
CA VAL A 29 -15.11 0.05 4.20
C VAL A 29 -15.02 1.56 4.13
N ILE A 30 -16.15 2.25 4.29
CA ILE A 30 -16.18 3.68 4.58
C ILE A 30 -16.44 3.82 6.08
N THR A 31 -15.54 4.51 6.78
CA THR A 31 -15.74 4.92 8.17
C THR A 31 -16.13 6.38 8.21
N PRO A 32 -17.39 6.71 8.56
CA PRO A 32 -17.86 8.10 8.67
C PRO A 32 -17.24 8.83 9.85
N ARG A 33 -17.34 10.17 9.87
CA ARG A 33 -16.71 11.06 10.87
C ARG A 33 -17.14 10.80 12.31
N ASN A 34 -18.38 10.36 12.51
CA ASN A 34 -18.96 10.15 13.85
C ASN A 34 -18.88 8.68 14.32
N TYR A 35 -18.31 7.80 13.51
CA TYR A 35 -17.98 6.45 13.98
C TYR A 35 -16.97 6.54 15.14
N VAL A 36 -17.16 5.72 16.17
CA VAL A 36 -16.30 5.76 17.37
C VAL A 36 -15.34 4.57 17.36
N PHE A 37 -14.04 4.86 17.28
CA PHE A 37 -13.03 3.84 17.49
C PHE A 37 -12.71 3.74 18.99
N ASP A 38 -12.88 2.55 19.57
CA ASP A 38 -12.41 2.23 20.92
C ASP A 38 -10.93 1.82 20.84
N LEU A 39 -10.04 2.67 21.35
CA LEU A 39 -8.59 2.43 21.34
C LEU A 39 -8.18 1.62 22.56
N ARG A 40 -7.18 0.76 22.43
CA ARG A 40 -6.71 -0.13 23.52
C ARG A 40 -6.15 0.64 24.73
N GLN A 41 -5.51 1.78 24.50
CA GLN A 41 -4.89 2.60 25.56
C GLN A 41 -5.31 4.07 25.52
N GLY A 42 -5.77 4.56 24.40
CA GLY A 42 -6.04 5.98 24.14
C GLY A 42 -7.49 6.44 24.37
N GLY A 43 -8.36 5.60 24.97
CA GLY A 43 -9.79 5.89 25.10
C GLY A 43 -10.51 5.78 23.77
N GLN A 44 -11.20 6.84 23.33
CA GLN A 44 -12.01 6.83 22.11
C GLN A 44 -11.53 7.88 21.11
N LEU A 45 -11.41 7.50 19.86
CA LEU A 45 -11.26 8.43 18.74
C LEU A 45 -12.65 8.75 18.17
N LYS A 46 -13.08 9.99 18.38
CA LYS A 46 -14.38 10.55 17.93
C LYS A 46 -14.13 11.79 17.09
N ASN A 47 -15.13 12.16 16.26
CA ASN A 47 -15.09 13.37 15.44
C ASN A 47 -13.79 13.44 14.60
N HIS A 48 -13.52 12.38 13.88
CA HIS A 48 -12.35 12.23 13.04
C HIS A 48 -12.71 12.48 11.56
N TYR A 49 -11.72 12.58 10.68
CA TYR A 49 -11.96 12.59 9.24
C TYR A 49 -12.55 11.26 8.78
N ALA A 50 -13.49 11.33 7.83
CA ALA A 50 -14.00 10.14 7.17
C ALA A 50 -12.88 9.49 6.34
N MET A 51 -12.93 8.15 6.21
CA MET A 51 -11.94 7.39 5.44
C MET A 51 -12.56 6.24 4.67
N VAL A 52 -11.93 5.85 3.57
CA VAL A 52 -12.28 4.69 2.75
C VAL A 52 -11.05 3.83 2.50
N GLY A 53 -11.21 2.52 2.58
CA GLY A 53 -10.11 1.59 2.35
C GLY A 53 -10.54 0.13 2.39
N MET A 54 -9.59 -0.76 2.17
CA MET A 54 -9.81 -2.20 2.31
C MET A 54 -9.53 -2.64 3.75
N ALA A 55 -10.47 -3.35 4.35
CA ALA A 55 -10.37 -3.80 5.73
C ALA A 55 -11.01 -5.18 5.93
N CYS A 56 -10.55 -5.88 6.95
CA CYS A 56 -11.31 -6.97 7.56
C CYS A 56 -12.10 -6.39 8.74
N VAL A 57 -13.43 -6.55 8.74
CA VAL A 57 -14.26 -6.05 9.84
C VAL A 57 -14.47 -7.17 10.86
N MET A 58 -13.97 -6.98 12.08
CA MET A 58 -14.11 -7.92 13.19
C MET A 58 -14.67 -7.19 14.41
N GLN A 59 -15.74 -7.72 15.03
CA GLN A 59 -16.38 -7.09 16.19
C GLN A 59 -16.73 -5.60 15.95
N ASP A 60 -17.28 -5.32 14.79
CA ASP A 60 -17.61 -3.96 14.30
C ASP A 60 -16.39 -3.02 14.18
N TYR A 61 -15.14 -3.53 14.31
CA TYR A 61 -13.92 -2.76 14.14
C TYR A 61 -13.29 -3.02 12.77
N PRO A 62 -13.01 -1.97 11.96
CA PRO A 62 -12.36 -2.10 10.65
C PRO A 62 -10.84 -2.21 10.82
N LEU A 63 -10.29 -3.39 10.60
CA LEU A 63 -8.85 -3.65 10.56
C LEU A 63 -8.34 -3.32 9.15
N TYR A 64 -7.97 -2.08 8.95
CA TYR A 64 -7.54 -1.57 7.64
C TYR A 64 -6.17 -2.14 7.22
N TYR A 65 -6.07 -2.56 5.96
CA TYR A 65 -4.80 -2.86 5.28
C TYR A 65 -4.23 -1.61 4.61
N ASP A 66 -5.10 -0.82 3.99
CA ASP A 66 -4.85 0.49 3.40
C ASP A 66 -6.12 1.34 3.45
N ALA A 67 -5.94 2.64 3.56
CA ALA A 67 -7.06 3.58 3.47
C ALA A 67 -6.57 4.97 3.08
N VAL A 68 -7.52 5.79 2.62
CA VAL A 68 -7.35 7.22 2.34
C VAL A 68 -8.45 7.98 3.06
N ASN A 69 -8.14 9.13 3.66
CA ASN A 69 -9.14 9.96 4.28
C ASN A 69 -9.68 11.05 3.32
N GLU A 70 -10.76 11.71 3.71
CA GLU A 70 -11.41 12.77 2.95
C GLU A 70 -10.55 14.02 2.68
N LYS A 71 -9.33 14.08 3.25
CA LYS A 71 -8.34 15.15 3.04
C LYS A 71 -7.25 14.74 2.04
N GLY A 72 -7.29 13.50 1.55
CA GLY A 72 -6.33 12.98 0.58
C GLY A 72 -5.06 12.39 1.19
N LEU A 73 -5.01 12.19 2.51
CA LEU A 73 -3.92 11.45 3.15
C LEU A 73 -4.17 9.95 3.04
N GLY A 74 -3.19 9.21 2.52
CA GLY A 74 -3.22 7.75 2.41
C GLY A 74 -2.20 7.07 3.30
N ILE A 75 -2.54 5.88 3.80
CA ILE A 75 -1.65 5.00 4.56
C ILE A 75 -1.93 3.54 4.24
N ALA A 76 -0.87 2.74 4.13
CA ALA A 76 -0.94 1.29 3.99
C ALA A 76 0.06 0.61 4.92
N GLY A 77 -0.38 -0.47 5.57
CA GLY A 77 0.46 -1.34 6.38
C GLY A 77 0.88 -2.58 5.59
N LEU A 78 2.17 -2.90 5.58
CA LEU A 78 2.74 -4.02 4.86
C LEU A 78 3.52 -4.92 5.84
N ASN A 79 3.57 -6.23 5.57
CA ASN A 79 4.31 -7.17 6.41
C ASN A 79 5.81 -6.82 6.49
N PHE A 80 6.32 -6.79 7.73
CA PHE A 80 7.70 -6.47 8.08
C PHE A 80 8.26 -7.48 9.09
N VAL A 81 8.05 -8.75 8.79
CA VAL A 81 8.29 -9.88 9.67
C VAL A 81 9.76 -9.97 10.09
N GLY A 82 10.00 -10.12 11.41
CA GLY A 82 11.32 -10.22 12.01
C GLY A 82 12.05 -8.90 12.20
N ASN A 83 11.52 -7.78 11.67
CA ASN A 83 12.10 -6.45 11.84
C ASN A 83 11.19 -5.54 12.69
N ALA A 84 9.87 -5.72 12.65
CA ALA A 84 8.96 -4.92 13.45
C ALA A 84 9.15 -5.20 14.94
N HIS A 85 9.34 -4.13 15.72
CA HIS A 85 9.52 -4.20 17.17
C HIS A 85 8.61 -3.18 17.86
N TYR A 86 7.64 -3.68 18.60
CA TYR A 86 6.69 -2.85 19.38
C TYR A 86 7.07 -2.87 20.85
N LYS A 87 6.72 -1.80 21.56
CA LYS A 87 7.14 -1.57 22.93
C LYS A 87 5.99 -1.78 23.93
N LYS A 88 6.31 -1.77 25.20
CA LYS A 88 5.30 -1.67 26.26
C LYS A 88 4.76 -0.24 26.33
N PRO A 89 3.53 -0.04 26.84
CA PRO A 89 2.98 1.29 27.07
C PRO A 89 3.94 2.19 27.85
N VAL A 90 4.03 3.45 27.46
CA VAL A 90 4.87 4.48 28.09
C VAL A 90 3.96 5.62 28.55
N GLU A 91 4.08 6.04 29.81
CA GLU A 91 3.33 7.16 30.35
C GLU A 91 3.69 8.47 29.62
N GLY A 92 2.68 9.29 29.33
CA GLY A 92 2.86 10.56 28.60
C GLY A 92 3.09 10.44 27.09
N LYS A 93 2.94 9.23 26.52
CA LYS A 93 2.97 8.97 25.08
C LYS A 93 1.61 8.51 24.54
N ASP A 94 1.37 8.76 23.27
CA ASP A 94 0.25 8.16 22.55
C ASP A 94 0.55 6.68 22.29
N ASN A 95 0.03 5.81 23.17
CA ASN A 95 0.21 4.36 23.07
C ASN A 95 -0.82 3.78 22.10
N ILE A 96 -0.39 3.45 20.89
CA ILE A 96 -1.24 2.99 19.78
C ILE A 96 -0.80 1.61 19.34
N THR A 97 -1.75 0.71 19.10
CA THR A 97 -1.45 -0.61 18.55
C THR A 97 -1.24 -0.53 17.03
N GLN A 98 -0.59 -1.53 16.45
CA GLN A 98 -0.31 -1.57 15.02
C GLN A 98 -1.59 -1.54 14.15
N PHE A 99 -2.69 -2.12 14.63
CA PHE A 99 -3.97 -2.12 13.90
C PHE A 99 -4.77 -0.81 14.07
N GLU A 100 -4.45 -0.01 15.08
CA GLU A 100 -5.06 1.31 15.33
C GLU A 100 -4.35 2.42 14.55
N LEU A 101 -3.12 2.20 14.08
CA LEU A 101 -2.29 3.25 13.50
C LEU A 101 -2.94 3.90 12.27
N ILE A 102 -3.52 3.11 11.37
CA ILE A 102 -4.18 3.63 10.16
C ILE A 102 -5.34 4.55 10.54
N PRO A 103 -6.38 4.10 11.27
CA PRO A 103 -7.49 5.00 11.61
C PRO A 103 -7.07 6.15 12.51
N TRP A 104 -6.05 5.98 13.38
CA TRP A 104 -5.59 7.04 14.26
C TRP A 104 -4.91 8.19 13.50
N ILE A 105 -4.01 7.87 12.55
CA ILE A 105 -3.38 8.89 11.70
C ILE A 105 -4.40 9.53 10.77
N LEU A 106 -5.18 8.73 10.02
CA LEU A 106 -6.13 9.23 9.05
C LEU A 106 -7.26 10.05 9.71
N GLY A 107 -7.64 9.67 10.91
CA GLY A 107 -8.67 10.39 11.65
C GLY A 107 -8.23 11.76 12.15
N LYS A 108 -6.95 11.96 12.41
CA LYS A 108 -6.41 13.18 13.04
C LYS A 108 -5.65 14.09 12.08
N CYS A 109 -5.11 13.58 10.98
CA CYS A 109 -4.18 14.29 10.12
C CYS A 109 -4.78 14.52 8.72
N ALA A 110 -4.62 15.73 8.20
CA ALA A 110 -5.01 16.09 6.84
C ALA A 110 -3.83 15.95 5.84
N SER A 111 -2.60 15.78 6.33
CA SER A 111 -1.39 15.75 5.50
C SER A 111 -0.26 14.94 6.14
N VAL A 112 0.73 14.55 5.34
CA VAL A 112 1.97 13.94 5.83
C VAL A 112 2.70 14.86 6.81
N LYS A 113 2.66 16.17 6.58
CA LYS A 113 3.24 17.16 7.49
C LYS A 113 2.63 17.10 8.89
N GLU A 114 1.31 16.96 8.99
CA GLU A 114 0.61 16.79 10.27
C GLU A 114 0.91 15.43 10.89
N ALA A 115 0.92 14.36 10.08
CA ALA A 115 1.29 13.02 10.53
C ALA A 115 2.70 13.00 11.15
N ARG A 116 3.68 13.68 10.56
CA ARG A 116 5.04 13.80 11.13
C ARG A 116 5.05 14.44 12.53
N GLN A 117 4.19 15.42 12.78
CA GLN A 117 4.10 16.04 14.11
C GLN A 117 3.48 15.06 15.11
N LEU A 118 2.38 14.40 14.70
CA LEU A 118 1.68 13.42 15.52
C LEU A 118 2.58 12.23 15.88
N LEU A 119 3.42 11.77 14.96
CA LEU A 119 4.34 10.66 15.16
C LEU A 119 5.49 10.90 16.15
N LYS A 120 5.75 12.13 16.56
CA LYS A 120 6.79 12.46 17.57
C LYS A 120 6.45 11.92 18.96
N ASP A 121 5.16 11.82 19.26
CA ASP A 121 4.67 11.44 20.57
C ASP A 121 4.09 10.03 20.62
N ILE A 122 4.06 9.34 19.48
CA ILE A 122 3.55 7.96 19.38
C ILE A 122 4.50 6.95 20.04
N ASN A 123 3.90 5.94 20.64
CA ASN A 123 4.55 4.71 21.06
C ASN A 123 3.73 3.53 20.51
N LEU A 124 4.28 2.78 19.56
CA LEU A 124 3.63 1.58 19.02
C LEU A 124 3.77 0.44 20.03
N ILE A 125 2.63 -0.11 20.47
CA ILE A 125 2.58 -1.10 21.53
C ILE A 125 2.27 -2.51 21.03
N ASP A 126 2.83 -3.47 21.73
CA ASP A 126 2.69 -4.91 21.51
C ASP A 126 1.41 -5.44 22.15
N THR A 127 0.26 -5.14 21.52
CA THR A 127 -1.05 -5.61 21.98
C THR A 127 -1.82 -6.21 20.80
N PRO A 128 -2.24 -7.48 20.87
CA PRO A 128 -3.02 -8.11 19.81
C PRO A 128 -4.45 -7.56 19.77
N PHE A 129 -5.09 -7.68 18.62
CA PHE A 129 -6.51 -7.34 18.47
C PHE A 129 -7.39 -8.29 19.30
N MET A 130 -7.10 -9.59 19.25
CA MET A 130 -7.72 -10.65 20.07
C MET A 130 -6.62 -11.61 20.55
N GLU A 131 -6.87 -12.31 21.66
CA GLU A 131 -5.88 -13.21 22.27
C GLU A 131 -5.37 -14.31 21.34
N ASN A 132 -6.20 -14.78 20.41
CA ASN A 132 -5.86 -15.83 19.45
C ASN A 132 -5.31 -15.31 18.11
N LEU A 133 -5.17 -13.99 17.94
CA LEU A 133 -4.55 -13.39 16.76
C LEU A 133 -3.15 -12.89 17.13
N PRO A 134 -2.10 -13.30 16.39
CA PRO A 134 -0.77 -12.75 16.62
C PRO A 134 -0.73 -11.25 16.29
N VAL A 135 0.16 -10.54 16.98
CA VAL A 135 0.44 -9.15 16.67
C VAL A 135 1.05 -9.06 15.27
N ALA A 136 0.41 -8.32 14.37
CA ALA A 136 0.89 -8.17 13.01
C ALA A 136 2.18 -7.34 13.00
N GLN A 137 3.23 -7.89 12.40
CA GLN A 137 4.51 -7.22 12.24
C GLN A 137 4.47 -6.39 10.96
N LEU A 138 4.30 -5.07 11.10
CA LEU A 138 4.05 -4.15 9.99
C LEU A 138 5.06 -3.01 9.94
N HIS A 139 5.22 -2.44 8.76
CA HIS A 139 5.70 -1.10 8.50
C HIS A 139 4.73 -0.38 7.57
N TRP A 140 4.83 0.93 7.44
CA TRP A 140 3.80 1.71 6.76
C TRP A 140 4.40 2.69 5.76
N ILE A 141 3.68 2.89 4.66
CA ILE A 141 3.83 4.02 3.75
C ILE A 141 2.69 5.00 4.06
N ILE A 142 3.04 6.28 4.21
CA ILE A 142 2.11 7.39 4.47
C ILE A 142 2.37 8.44 3.42
N ALA A 143 1.36 8.84 2.67
CA ALA A 143 1.54 9.76 1.56
C ALA A 143 0.33 10.67 1.34
N ASP A 144 0.61 11.88 0.89
CA ASP A 144 -0.33 12.80 0.28
C ASP A 144 0.24 13.27 -1.08
N LYS A 145 -0.44 14.20 -1.72
CA LYS A 145 0.00 14.72 -3.03
C LYS A 145 1.34 15.46 -3.03
N GLU A 146 1.87 15.84 -1.86
CA GLU A 146 3.10 16.63 -1.72
C GLU A 146 4.26 15.80 -1.17
N GLU A 147 3.99 14.88 -0.24
CA GLU A 147 5.02 14.14 0.48
C GLU A 147 4.71 12.64 0.57
N CYS A 148 5.75 11.84 0.68
CA CYS A 148 5.66 10.41 0.99
C CYS A 148 6.73 10.02 2.00
N ILE A 149 6.34 9.28 3.03
CA ILE A 149 7.23 8.77 4.07
C ILE A 149 7.03 7.27 4.29
N THR A 150 8.07 6.62 4.78
CA THR A 150 8.01 5.25 5.30
C THR A 150 8.23 5.26 6.80
N LEU A 151 7.36 4.58 7.54
CA LEU A 151 7.41 4.44 8.98
C LEU A 151 7.76 3.01 9.35
N GLU A 152 8.82 2.81 10.12
CA GLU A 152 9.28 1.52 10.62
C GLU A 152 9.51 1.57 12.13
N ALA A 153 8.84 0.68 12.88
CA ALA A 153 9.11 0.48 14.30
C ALA A 153 10.10 -0.68 14.44
N VAL A 154 11.34 -0.38 14.75
CA VAL A 154 12.44 -1.35 14.90
C VAL A 154 12.98 -1.32 16.33
N GLU A 155 13.92 -2.22 16.65
CA GLU A 155 14.46 -2.35 18.01
C GLU A 155 15.03 -1.03 18.55
N GLU A 156 15.73 -0.25 17.70
CA GLU A 156 16.31 1.05 18.05
C GLU A 156 15.26 2.16 18.20
N GLY A 157 14.01 1.91 17.85
CA GLY A 157 12.89 2.84 17.94
C GLY A 157 12.19 3.10 16.62
N LEU A 158 11.36 4.13 16.63
CA LEU A 158 10.58 4.52 15.45
C LEU A 158 11.48 5.27 14.46
N LYS A 159 11.50 4.79 13.22
CA LYS A 159 12.23 5.40 12.10
C LYS A 159 11.23 5.96 11.10
N ILE A 160 11.46 7.21 10.69
CA ILE A 160 10.69 7.88 9.63
C ILE A 160 11.69 8.20 8.51
N TYR A 161 11.44 7.64 7.33
CA TYR A 161 12.26 7.87 6.15
C TYR A 161 11.50 8.69 5.13
N GLU A 162 12.21 9.62 4.47
CA GLU A 162 11.72 10.21 3.22
C GLU A 162 11.63 9.11 2.16
N ASN A 163 10.50 9.06 1.45
CA ASN A 163 10.27 8.07 0.41
C ASN A 163 10.10 8.74 -0.96
N PRO A 164 11.19 9.15 -1.62
CA PRO A 164 11.13 9.90 -2.87
C PRO A 164 10.62 9.05 -4.05
N VAL A 165 10.67 7.71 -3.94
CA VAL A 165 10.14 6.81 -4.97
C VAL A 165 8.65 6.53 -4.79
N GLY A 166 8.08 6.78 -3.60
CA GLY A 166 6.68 6.54 -3.30
C GLY A 166 6.28 5.07 -3.48
N VAL A 167 7.15 4.14 -3.09
CA VAL A 167 6.96 2.68 -3.15
C VAL A 167 7.36 2.07 -1.82
N LEU A 168 6.63 1.08 -1.34
CA LEU A 168 7.02 0.23 -0.23
C LEU A 168 6.66 -1.22 -0.55
N THR A 169 7.54 -2.15 -0.19
CA THR A 169 7.29 -3.59 -0.27
C THR A 169 7.38 -4.22 1.13
N ASN A 170 8.19 -5.23 1.34
CA ASN A 170 8.37 -5.90 2.64
C ASN A 170 9.85 -5.77 3.08
N ASN A 171 10.39 -6.81 3.76
CA ASN A 171 11.81 -6.88 4.10
C ASN A 171 12.73 -6.74 2.87
N PRO A 172 13.93 -6.20 3.01
CA PRO A 172 14.55 -5.65 4.23
C PRO A 172 14.04 -4.24 4.58
N PRO A 173 14.54 -3.61 5.66
CA PRO A 173 14.22 -2.22 6.00
C PRO A 173 14.40 -1.24 4.84
N PHE A 174 13.60 -0.20 4.82
CA PHE A 174 13.44 0.74 3.70
C PHE A 174 14.77 1.38 3.24
N ASN A 175 15.66 1.74 4.16
CA ASN A 175 16.96 2.29 3.81
C ASN A 175 17.82 1.34 2.96
N TYR A 176 17.70 0.02 3.18
CA TYR A 176 18.38 -0.99 2.34
C TYR A 176 17.72 -1.12 0.97
N GLN A 177 16.40 -1.00 0.90
CA GLN A 177 15.67 -0.95 -0.37
C GLN A 177 16.14 0.23 -1.22
N MET A 178 16.22 1.42 -0.62
CA MET A 178 16.72 2.62 -1.30
C MET A 178 18.19 2.48 -1.72
N PHE A 179 19.05 1.94 -0.83
CA PHE A 179 20.45 1.71 -1.18
C PHE A 179 20.60 0.75 -2.36
N ASN A 180 19.77 -0.30 -2.41
CA ASN A 180 19.79 -1.30 -3.48
C ASN A 180 19.49 -0.71 -4.88
N LEU A 181 18.74 0.39 -4.98
CA LEU A 181 18.47 1.05 -6.26
C LEU A 181 19.75 1.50 -6.98
N ASN A 182 20.86 1.76 -6.24
CA ASN A 182 22.15 2.11 -6.85
C ASN A 182 22.67 1.01 -7.80
N ASN A 183 22.33 -0.25 -7.56
CA ASN A 183 22.74 -1.36 -8.42
C ASN A 183 22.00 -1.34 -9.78
N TYR A 184 20.95 -0.53 -9.92
CA TYR A 184 20.06 -0.47 -11.08
C TYR A 184 20.11 0.86 -11.84
N MET A 185 21.11 1.72 -11.55
CA MET A 185 21.31 3.01 -12.24
C MET A 185 21.52 2.87 -13.76
N HIS A 186 21.86 1.68 -14.23
CA HIS A 186 22.04 1.38 -15.65
C HIS A 186 20.71 1.18 -16.40
N LEU A 187 19.59 0.98 -15.70
CA LEU A 187 18.28 0.79 -16.33
C LEU A 187 17.82 2.06 -17.04
N SER A 188 17.19 1.90 -18.19
CA SER A 188 16.67 2.99 -19.03
C SER A 188 15.44 2.54 -19.79
N VAL A 189 14.56 3.48 -20.13
CA VAL A 189 13.48 3.25 -21.10
C VAL A 189 14.00 3.22 -22.53
N ASP A 190 15.15 3.88 -22.77
CA ASP A 190 15.82 3.90 -24.06
C ASP A 190 16.77 2.72 -24.20
N ASN A 191 16.87 2.18 -25.40
CA ASN A 191 17.89 1.20 -25.72
C ASN A 191 19.27 1.85 -25.70
N LYS A 192 20.26 1.16 -25.13
CA LYS A 192 21.62 1.66 -25.01
C LYS A 192 22.49 1.22 -26.18
N SER A 193 23.44 2.08 -26.54
CA SER A 193 24.55 1.70 -27.44
C SER A 193 25.48 0.67 -26.77
N ASN A 194 26.28 -0.01 -27.55
CA ASN A 194 27.30 -0.90 -27.05
C ASN A 194 28.32 -0.13 -26.18
N THR A 195 28.37 -0.50 -24.90
CA THR A 195 29.37 0.00 -23.92
C THR A 195 30.20 -1.15 -23.34
N PHE A 196 30.08 -2.37 -23.92
CA PHE A 196 30.79 -3.55 -23.44
C PHE A 196 32.29 -3.50 -23.78
N SER A 197 32.61 -3.21 -25.04
CA SER A 197 33.97 -3.00 -25.52
C SER A 197 33.95 -2.29 -26.83
N GLU A 198 34.94 -1.43 -27.11
CA GLU A 198 35.14 -0.80 -28.40
C GLU A 198 35.63 -1.79 -29.46
N ASP A 199 36.27 -2.89 -29.02
CA ASP A 199 36.82 -3.93 -29.91
C ASP A 199 35.79 -4.98 -30.35
N LEU A 200 34.53 -4.88 -29.87
CA LEU A 200 33.48 -5.85 -30.17
C LEU A 200 32.21 -5.14 -30.64
N GLU A 201 31.80 -5.40 -31.87
CA GLU A 201 30.52 -4.95 -32.40
C GLU A 201 29.37 -5.78 -31.78
N LEU A 202 28.47 -5.11 -31.07
CA LEU A 202 27.24 -5.69 -30.51
C LEU A 202 26.07 -4.80 -30.90
N ASP A 203 25.03 -5.41 -31.46
CA ASP A 203 23.84 -4.74 -31.92
C ASP A 203 22.63 -5.02 -31.05
N GLN A 204 21.69 -4.06 -31.06
CA GLN A 204 20.39 -4.26 -30.44
C GLN A 204 19.56 -5.22 -31.30
N TYR A 205 19.06 -6.30 -30.68
CA TYR A 205 18.22 -7.29 -31.39
C TYR A 205 16.72 -7.14 -31.06
N SER A 206 16.34 -6.30 -30.07
CA SER A 206 14.94 -6.03 -29.75
C SER A 206 14.75 -4.65 -29.10
N ARG A 207 13.49 -4.21 -29.04
CA ARG A 207 13.09 -3.04 -28.23
C ARG A 207 13.07 -3.41 -26.75
N GLY A 208 13.20 -2.41 -25.86
CA GLY A 208 13.14 -2.60 -24.42
C GLY A 208 14.43 -3.11 -23.77
N MET A 209 15.52 -3.22 -24.54
CA MET A 209 16.82 -3.68 -24.03
C MET A 209 17.44 -2.75 -22.98
N GLY A 210 17.01 -1.48 -22.89
CA GLY A 210 17.41 -0.58 -21.79
C GLY A 210 16.97 -1.08 -20.41
N GLY A 211 15.93 -1.92 -20.34
CA GLY A 211 15.45 -2.57 -19.11
C GLY A 211 16.16 -3.90 -18.78
N MET A 212 17.20 -4.28 -19.50
CA MET A 212 17.94 -5.53 -19.19
C MET A 212 18.55 -5.47 -17.77
N GLY A 213 18.25 -6.50 -16.97
CA GLY A 213 18.62 -6.54 -15.56
C GLY A 213 17.52 -6.06 -14.61
N LEU A 214 16.39 -5.54 -15.13
CA LEU A 214 15.21 -5.29 -14.29
C LEU A 214 14.76 -6.63 -13.68
N PRO A 215 14.72 -6.76 -12.33
CA PRO A 215 14.46 -8.05 -11.69
C PRO A 215 13.04 -8.54 -11.98
N GLY A 216 12.90 -9.85 -12.23
CA GLY A 216 11.64 -10.49 -12.62
C GLY A 216 11.02 -11.39 -11.56
N ASP A 217 11.75 -11.70 -10.50
CA ASP A 217 11.26 -12.55 -9.42
C ASP A 217 10.30 -11.82 -8.46
N LEU A 218 9.64 -12.59 -7.59
CA LEU A 218 8.60 -12.09 -6.68
C LEU A 218 9.13 -11.66 -5.31
N SER A 219 10.46 -11.67 -5.09
CA SER A 219 11.03 -11.22 -3.82
C SER A 219 10.74 -9.73 -3.56
N SER A 220 10.75 -9.36 -2.30
CA SER A 220 10.42 -7.99 -1.89
C SER A 220 11.35 -6.95 -2.54
N GLN A 221 12.66 -7.20 -2.59
CA GLN A 221 13.61 -6.29 -3.22
C GLN A 221 13.39 -6.17 -4.73
N SER A 222 13.13 -7.27 -5.40
CA SER A 222 12.86 -7.29 -6.85
C SER A 222 11.58 -6.53 -7.19
N ARG A 223 10.51 -6.72 -6.41
CA ARG A 223 9.26 -5.98 -6.57
C ARG A 223 9.45 -4.49 -6.30
N PHE A 224 10.24 -4.12 -5.28
CA PHE A 224 10.54 -2.71 -4.99
C PHE A 224 11.23 -2.04 -6.20
N VAL A 225 12.31 -2.64 -6.72
CA VAL A 225 13.04 -2.11 -7.88
C VAL A 225 12.13 -2.01 -9.10
N ARG A 226 11.37 -3.08 -9.37
CA ARG A 226 10.49 -3.14 -10.54
C ARG A 226 9.41 -2.06 -10.47
N VAL A 227 8.67 -1.95 -9.36
CA VAL A 227 7.60 -0.95 -9.23
C VAL A 227 8.18 0.47 -9.23
N ALA A 228 9.33 0.70 -8.59
CA ALA A 228 10.00 1.99 -8.63
C ALA A 228 10.35 2.40 -10.07
N PHE A 229 10.99 1.50 -10.85
CA PHE A 229 11.34 1.75 -12.24
C PHE A 229 10.10 1.97 -13.12
N VAL A 230 9.12 1.06 -13.05
CA VAL A 230 7.89 1.15 -13.85
C VAL A 230 7.14 2.44 -13.52
N LYS A 231 6.89 2.71 -12.24
CA LYS A 231 6.17 3.91 -11.79
C LYS A 231 6.84 5.21 -12.25
N MET A 232 8.14 5.32 -12.06
CA MET A 232 8.88 6.57 -12.35
C MET A 232 9.02 6.85 -13.85
N ASN A 233 8.81 5.84 -14.70
CA ASN A 233 8.88 5.97 -16.14
C ASN A 233 7.52 5.83 -16.84
N SER A 234 6.46 5.50 -16.09
CA SER A 234 5.11 5.38 -16.65
C SER A 234 4.51 6.73 -17.00
N LEU A 235 3.85 6.78 -18.14
CA LEU A 235 3.09 7.92 -18.61
C LEU A 235 1.61 7.60 -18.60
N SER A 236 0.77 8.57 -18.26
CA SER A 236 -0.68 8.50 -18.30
C SER A 236 -1.23 9.73 -19.02
N GLY A 237 -2.45 9.63 -19.52
CA GLY A 237 -3.24 10.81 -19.87
C GLY A 237 -3.77 11.52 -18.61
N ASP A 238 -4.52 12.61 -18.84
CA ASP A 238 -5.01 13.49 -17.76
C ASP A 238 -6.37 13.06 -17.19
N SER A 239 -7.07 12.11 -17.83
CA SER A 239 -8.34 11.62 -17.33
C SER A 239 -8.15 10.69 -16.13
N GLU A 240 -9.20 10.59 -15.30
CA GLU A 240 -9.19 9.69 -14.15
C GLU A 240 -9.10 8.22 -14.58
N GLU A 241 -9.84 7.85 -15.62
CA GLU A 241 -9.86 6.50 -16.17
C GLU A 241 -8.48 6.08 -16.68
N GLU A 242 -7.77 6.95 -17.40
CA GLU A 242 -6.40 6.70 -17.87
C GLU A 242 -5.43 6.55 -16.69
N SER A 243 -5.54 7.43 -15.70
CA SER A 243 -4.68 7.41 -14.52
C SER A 243 -4.90 6.16 -13.65
N VAL A 244 -6.16 5.78 -13.42
CA VAL A 244 -6.54 4.55 -12.71
C VAL A 244 -6.03 3.33 -13.47
N SER A 245 -6.29 3.26 -14.78
CA SER A 245 -5.79 2.16 -15.63
C SER A 245 -4.26 2.04 -15.55
N GLN A 246 -3.54 3.17 -15.68
CA GLN A 246 -2.07 3.17 -15.56
C GLN A 246 -1.59 2.72 -14.18
N PHE A 247 -2.29 3.11 -13.11
CA PHE A 247 -1.95 2.66 -11.76
C PHE A 247 -2.05 1.13 -11.61
N PHE A 248 -3.11 0.53 -12.16
CA PHE A 248 -3.25 -0.94 -12.18
C PHE A 248 -2.17 -1.61 -13.03
N HIS A 249 -1.73 -1.02 -14.14
CA HIS A 249 -0.59 -1.52 -14.90
C HIS A 249 0.73 -1.45 -14.12
N ILE A 250 0.94 -0.37 -13.33
CA ILE A 250 2.14 -0.25 -12.48
C ILE A 250 2.17 -1.40 -11.46
N LEU A 251 1.11 -1.59 -10.68
CA LEU A 251 1.05 -2.64 -9.67
C LEU A 251 0.92 -4.04 -10.27
N GLY A 252 0.22 -4.20 -11.40
CA GLY A 252 0.13 -5.47 -12.14
C GLY A 252 1.49 -6.01 -12.60
N SER A 253 2.53 -5.15 -12.66
CA SER A 253 3.89 -5.59 -12.95
C SER A 253 4.48 -6.53 -11.88
N VAL A 254 3.86 -6.60 -10.69
CA VAL A 254 4.29 -7.42 -9.55
C VAL A 254 3.20 -8.33 -9.00
N ASP A 255 2.12 -8.53 -9.76
CA ASP A 255 1.07 -9.49 -9.41
C ASP A 255 1.63 -10.88 -9.18
N GLN A 256 1.15 -11.55 -8.16
CA GLN A 256 1.58 -12.89 -7.79
C GLN A 256 0.56 -13.93 -8.25
N GLN A 257 0.98 -14.76 -9.20
CA GLN A 257 0.16 -15.80 -9.79
C GLN A 257 0.18 -17.05 -8.93
N ARG A 258 -0.96 -17.73 -8.83
CA ARG A 258 -1.10 -19.02 -8.12
C ARG A 258 -0.11 -20.04 -8.68
N GLY A 259 0.66 -20.65 -7.79
CA GLY A 259 1.68 -21.64 -8.13
C GLY A 259 3.10 -21.08 -8.20
N CYS A 260 3.29 -19.76 -8.30
CA CYS A 260 4.62 -19.14 -8.46
C CYS A 260 5.34 -18.82 -7.14
N CYS A 261 4.59 -18.69 -6.03
CA CYS A 261 5.14 -18.44 -4.69
C CYS A 261 4.57 -19.46 -3.71
N LYS A 262 5.32 -20.54 -3.44
CA LYS A 262 4.89 -21.63 -2.56
C LYS A 262 5.27 -21.34 -1.12
N LEU A 263 4.30 -21.45 -0.19
CA LEU A 263 4.48 -21.26 1.25
C LEU A 263 4.55 -22.58 2.03
N GLY A 264 3.99 -23.66 1.48
CA GLY A 264 3.93 -24.99 2.09
C GLY A 264 3.23 -25.97 1.16
N GLU A 265 2.82 -27.14 1.67
CA GLU A 265 2.02 -28.08 0.88
C GLU A 265 0.68 -27.41 0.53
N ASP A 266 0.38 -27.33 -0.77
CA ASP A 266 -0.85 -26.79 -1.36
C ASP A 266 -1.21 -25.34 -0.95
N LYS A 267 -0.23 -24.57 -0.41
CA LYS A 267 -0.39 -23.16 -0.09
C LYS A 267 0.49 -22.29 -0.98
N TYR A 268 -0.14 -21.33 -1.62
CA TYR A 268 0.52 -20.40 -2.52
C TYR A 268 0.12 -18.97 -2.16
N GLU A 269 1.07 -18.09 -2.19
CA GLU A 269 0.80 -16.65 -2.12
C GLU A 269 0.29 -16.17 -3.48
N ILE A 270 -0.76 -15.38 -3.47
CA ILE A 270 -1.37 -14.74 -4.65
C ILE A 270 -1.70 -13.29 -4.31
N THR A 271 -1.80 -12.45 -5.33
CA THR A 271 -2.35 -11.10 -5.17
C THR A 271 -3.86 -11.18 -4.98
N LEU A 272 -4.32 -11.17 -3.72
CA LEU A 272 -5.75 -11.26 -3.38
C LEU A 272 -6.54 -10.09 -3.96
N TYR A 273 -6.01 -8.88 -3.86
CA TYR A 273 -6.55 -7.69 -4.50
C TYR A 273 -5.45 -6.68 -4.83
N THR A 274 -5.73 -5.84 -5.80
CA THR A 274 -5.01 -4.60 -6.08
C THR A 274 -5.96 -3.44 -5.85
N SER A 275 -5.51 -2.41 -5.13
CA SER A 275 -6.28 -1.18 -4.88
C SER A 275 -5.62 0.04 -5.53
N CYS A 276 -6.45 1.03 -5.82
CA CYS A 276 -6.09 2.36 -6.29
C CYS A 276 -7.11 3.34 -5.75
N CYS A 277 -6.74 4.28 -4.91
CA CYS A 277 -7.63 5.35 -4.47
C CYS A 277 -7.26 6.66 -5.16
N ASN A 278 -8.21 7.31 -5.84
CA ASN A 278 -8.09 8.72 -6.17
C ASN A 278 -8.26 9.51 -4.88
N ALA A 279 -7.14 9.94 -4.30
CA ALA A 279 -7.12 10.57 -2.98
C ALA A 279 -7.72 11.99 -2.98
N ASP A 280 -7.66 12.70 -4.11
CA ASP A 280 -8.29 14.02 -4.23
C ASP A 280 -9.83 13.94 -4.29
N LYS A 281 -10.38 12.80 -4.78
CA LYS A 281 -11.82 12.59 -4.93
C LYS A 281 -12.44 11.61 -3.93
N GLY A 282 -11.61 10.88 -3.18
CA GLY A 282 -12.11 9.87 -2.24
C GLY A 282 -12.80 8.68 -2.93
N ILE A 283 -12.35 8.28 -4.12
CA ILE A 283 -12.88 7.13 -4.86
C ILE A 283 -11.88 5.98 -4.78
N TYR A 284 -12.31 4.89 -4.16
CA TYR A 284 -11.50 3.68 -3.97
C TYR A 284 -11.82 2.66 -5.06
N TYR A 285 -10.86 2.41 -5.94
CA TYR A 285 -10.91 1.42 -7.00
C TYR A 285 -10.19 0.14 -6.57
N TYR A 286 -10.67 -1.01 -7.01
CA TYR A 286 -10.04 -2.29 -6.75
C TYR A 286 -10.37 -3.32 -7.83
N ASN A 287 -9.51 -4.31 -7.98
CA ASN A 287 -9.80 -5.60 -8.59
C ASN A 287 -9.33 -6.72 -7.65
N THR A 288 -9.73 -7.96 -7.93
CA THR A 288 -9.33 -9.12 -7.12
C THR A 288 -8.75 -10.21 -8.00
N TYR A 289 -8.12 -11.21 -7.39
CA TYR A 289 -7.61 -12.37 -8.12
C TYR A 289 -8.68 -13.10 -8.95
N ASP A 290 -9.91 -13.15 -8.44
CA ASP A 290 -11.02 -13.86 -9.07
C ASP A 290 -11.91 -12.94 -9.93
N ASN A 291 -11.62 -11.65 -10.02
CA ASN A 291 -12.33 -10.67 -10.85
C ASN A 291 -11.40 -9.54 -11.28
N HIS A 292 -11.06 -9.52 -12.57
CA HIS A 292 -10.16 -8.50 -13.15
C HIS A 292 -10.85 -7.18 -13.46
N GLN A 293 -12.20 -7.12 -13.41
CA GLN A 293 -12.90 -5.87 -13.62
C GLN A 293 -12.60 -4.90 -12.48
N ILE A 294 -12.19 -3.68 -12.81
CA ILE A 294 -12.02 -2.62 -11.85
C ILE A 294 -13.40 -2.21 -11.32
N SER A 295 -13.58 -2.34 -10.00
CA SER A 295 -14.75 -1.90 -9.26
C SER A 295 -14.43 -0.67 -8.44
N ALA A 296 -15.41 0.16 -8.09
CA ALA A 296 -15.18 1.40 -7.37
C ALA A 296 -16.20 1.66 -6.25
N VAL A 297 -15.74 2.29 -5.18
CA VAL A 297 -16.56 2.82 -4.09
C VAL A 297 -16.20 4.28 -3.89
N ASP A 298 -17.17 5.16 -4.10
CA ASP A 298 -17.05 6.60 -3.89
C ASP A 298 -17.52 6.94 -2.46
N MET A 299 -16.59 7.41 -1.60
CA MET A 299 -16.93 7.71 -0.20
C MET A 299 -17.96 8.84 -0.08
N HIS A 300 -17.99 9.78 -1.01
CA HIS A 300 -18.89 10.93 -0.97
C HIS A 300 -20.35 10.59 -1.38
N LYS A 301 -20.60 9.36 -1.85
CA LYS A 301 -21.96 8.84 -2.02
C LYS A 301 -22.58 8.27 -0.75
N ALA A 302 -21.79 8.12 0.31
CA ALA A 302 -22.28 7.76 1.64
C ALA A 302 -22.52 9.01 2.49
N ASP A 303 -23.40 8.90 3.49
CA ASP A 303 -23.55 9.93 4.52
C ASP A 303 -22.35 9.85 5.48
N LEU A 304 -21.42 10.80 5.31
CA LEU A 304 -20.18 10.82 6.08
C LEU A 304 -20.34 11.30 7.54
N ASP A 305 -21.54 11.71 7.95
CA ASP A 305 -21.84 12.14 9.32
C ASP A 305 -22.57 11.05 10.13
N GLN A 306 -22.71 9.84 9.56
CA GLN A 306 -23.25 8.67 10.27
C GLN A 306 -22.28 8.15 11.35
N GLU A 307 -22.83 7.28 12.23
CA GLU A 307 -22.10 6.61 13.30
C GLU A 307 -21.74 5.15 12.97
N LYS A 308 -22.21 4.62 11.82
CA LYS A 308 -22.02 3.22 11.42
C LYS A 308 -21.18 3.09 10.17
N LEU A 309 -20.41 2.02 10.10
CA LEU A 309 -19.63 1.67 8.93
C LEU A 309 -20.53 1.38 7.72
N TYR A 310 -20.06 1.75 6.53
CA TYR A 310 -20.56 1.21 5.27
C TYR A 310 -19.57 0.16 4.78
N THR A 311 -20.07 -1.03 4.45
CA THR A 311 -19.23 -2.14 4.01
C THR A 311 -19.69 -2.65 2.64
N TYR A 312 -18.73 -2.88 1.75
CA TYR A 312 -18.97 -3.35 0.39
C TYR A 312 -18.11 -4.59 0.16
N ALA A 313 -18.78 -5.74 0.07
CA ALA A 313 -18.08 -6.99 -0.26
C ALA A 313 -17.50 -6.90 -1.67
N PRO A 314 -16.27 -7.41 -1.91
CA PRO A 314 -15.69 -7.44 -3.24
C PRO A 314 -16.56 -8.21 -4.24
N VAL A 315 -16.60 -7.70 -5.47
CA VAL A 315 -17.27 -8.38 -6.59
C VAL A 315 -16.55 -9.70 -6.83
N LYS A 316 -17.32 -10.79 -6.86
CA LYS A 316 -16.79 -12.16 -7.05
C LYS A 316 -17.11 -12.68 -8.43
N GLY A 317 -16.23 -13.54 -8.91
CA GLY A 317 -16.37 -14.22 -10.19
C GLY A 317 -15.93 -13.35 -11.37
N GLU A 318 -15.17 -13.97 -12.27
CA GLU A 318 -14.66 -13.30 -13.47
C GLU A 318 -15.80 -12.86 -14.38
N GLN A 319 -15.74 -11.66 -14.89
CA GLN A 319 -16.72 -11.11 -15.82
C GLN A 319 -16.11 -11.01 -17.21
N ILE A 320 -16.49 -11.94 -18.08
CA ILE A 320 -16.04 -11.98 -19.46
C ILE A 320 -17.10 -11.35 -20.36
N TYR A 321 -16.76 -10.25 -21.00
CA TYR A 321 -17.63 -9.62 -21.99
C TYR A 321 -17.50 -10.34 -23.34
N MET A 322 -18.57 -11.06 -23.75
CA MET A 322 -18.64 -11.68 -25.07
C MET A 322 -19.06 -10.64 -26.12
N GLN A 323 -18.26 -10.47 -27.17
CA GLN A 323 -18.52 -9.49 -28.22
C GLN A 323 -19.43 -9.99 -29.33
N ASN A 324 -19.77 -11.26 -29.36
CA ASN A 324 -20.65 -11.92 -30.36
C ASN A 324 -21.78 -12.69 -29.68
#